data_2d2fa5bfd4c4e8e17db4beff53ca1899
#
_entry.id   2d2fa5bfd4c4e8e17db4beff53ca1899
#
_cell.length_a   1.000
_cell.length_b   1.000
_cell.length_c   1.000
_cell.angle_alpha   90.00
_cell.angle_beta   90.00
_cell.angle_gamma   90.00
#
_symmetry.space_group_name_H-M   'P 1'
#
loop_
_entity.id
_entity.type
_entity.pdbx_description
1 polymer ?
#
loop_
_entity_poly.entity_id
_entity_poly.type
_entity_poly.pdbx_seq_one_letter_code
_entity_poly.pdbx_strand_id
1 'polypeptide(L)'
;MKLYLALFCVCFLAATMVEGASEIPEKFFGKYDLDKSENFDEFLAAKGVNWLVRQMIKLAKVTKVLAKNPESGYNMENLTSKRNTQYHGWQLGKTFEDDGLDGEKHKITFDFKDGVLSEHHIRLNDPDNSAETYYYTIENDQLVMKMVNNGITCRRWFKRSKK
;
A
#
# COMPACT_ATOMS: atom_id res chain seq x y z
N MET A 1 58.65 -10.78 44.39
CA MET A 1 57.90 -9.68 43.76
C MET A 1 56.96 -10.31 42.70
N LYS A 2 55.70 -10.53 43.05
CA LYS A 2 54.73 -11.24 42.19
C LYS A 2 53.87 -10.21 41.48
N LEU A 3 53.99 -10.18 40.14
CA LEU A 3 53.24 -9.29 39.27
C LEU A 3 51.87 -9.93 38.95
N TYR A 4 50.75 -9.37 39.43
CA TYR A 4 49.41 -9.80 39.11
C TYR A 4 48.93 -9.06 37.86
N LEU A 5 48.86 -9.78 36.75
CA LEU A 5 48.30 -9.29 35.51
C LEU A 5 46.75 -9.41 35.60
N ALA A 6 46.08 -8.29 35.82
CA ALA A 6 44.62 -8.25 35.81
C ALA A 6 44.12 -8.21 34.36
N LEU A 7 43.49 -9.34 33.91
CA LEU A 7 42.86 -9.44 32.61
C LEU A 7 41.48 -8.76 32.67
N PHE A 8 41.35 -7.56 32.13
CA PHE A 8 40.07 -6.86 31.98
C PHE A 8 39.31 -7.46 30.76
N CYS A 9 38.39 -8.34 31.03
CA CYS A 9 37.48 -8.90 29.99
C CYS A 9 36.38 -7.85 29.74
N VAL A 10 36.53 -7.04 28.69
CA VAL A 10 35.48 -6.12 28.22
C VAL A 10 34.47 -6.95 27.39
N CYS A 11 33.38 -7.37 28.01
CA CYS A 11 32.26 -7.93 27.30
C CYS A 11 31.54 -6.84 26.49
N PHE A 12 31.81 -6.76 25.19
CA PHE A 12 31.02 -5.99 24.27
C PHE A 12 29.66 -6.71 24.11
N LEU A 13 28.63 -6.25 24.83
CA LEU A 13 27.25 -6.59 24.48
C LEU A 13 26.93 -5.91 23.14
N ALA A 14 27.05 -6.64 22.06
CA ALA A 14 26.42 -6.27 20.79
C ALA A 14 24.91 -6.36 20.96
N ALA A 15 24.26 -5.24 21.27
CA ALA A 15 22.80 -5.15 21.16
C ALA A 15 22.46 -5.29 19.68
N THR A 16 22.08 -6.50 19.26
CA THR A 16 21.43 -6.73 17.99
C THR A 16 20.09 -5.99 18.05
N MET A 17 20.02 -4.83 17.43
CA MET A 17 18.75 -4.20 17.11
C MET A 17 18.02 -5.17 16.19
N VAL A 18 17.11 -5.95 16.74
CA VAL A 18 16.07 -6.63 15.94
C VAL A 18 15.23 -5.48 15.39
N GLU A 19 15.46 -5.14 14.14
CA GLU A 19 14.54 -4.29 13.39
C GLU A 19 13.20 -5.04 13.36
N GLY A 20 12.33 -4.71 14.33
CA GLY A 20 10.99 -5.27 14.38
C GLY A 20 10.30 -4.94 13.07
N ALA A 21 9.79 -5.95 12.37
CA ALA A 21 8.98 -5.74 11.17
C ALA A 21 7.95 -4.65 11.48
N SER A 22 7.98 -3.55 10.72
CA SER A 22 7.10 -2.40 10.94
C SER A 22 5.66 -2.87 10.75
N GLU A 23 4.87 -2.96 11.84
CA GLU A 23 3.44 -3.25 11.74
C GLU A 23 2.68 -2.01 11.24
N ILE A 24 1.59 -2.24 10.49
CA ILE A 24 0.69 -1.17 10.08
C ILE A 24 -0.06 -0.66 11.33
N PRO A 25 0.04 0.64 11.67
CA PRO A 25 -0.65 1.20 12.84
C PRO A 25 -2.18 1.12 12.73
N GLU A 26 -2.87 0.97 13.87
CA GLU A 26 -4.33 0.89 13.98
C GLU A 26 -5.08 2.03 13.25
N LYS A 27 -4.49 3.23 13.19
CA LYS A 27 -5.08 4.38 12.49
C LYS A 27 -5.33 4.16 11.00
N PHE A 28 -4.66 3.18 10.37
CA PHE A 28 -4.89 2.82 8.98
C PHE A 28 -6.12 1.91 8.80
N PHE A 29 -6.51 1.16 9.83
CA PHE A 29 -7.61 0.20 9.69
C PHE A 29 -8.97 0.88 9.71
N GLY A 30 -9.83 0.43 8.81
CA GLY A 30 -11.18 0.91 8.68
C GLY A 30 -11.73 0.78 7.27
N LYS A 31 -12.95 1.27 7.11
CA LYS A 31 -13.64 1.40 5.83
C LYS A 31 -13.64 2.87 5.44
N TYR A 32 -13.31 3.16 4.19
CA TYR A 32 -13.08 4.51 3.69
C TYR A 32 -13.75 4.69 2.34
N ASP A 33 -14.58 5.71 2.19
CA ASP A 33 -15.24 6.07 0.95
C ASP A 33 -14.52 7.22 0.24
N LEU A 34 -14.38 7.13 -1.07
CA LEU A 34 -13.75 8.18 -1.87
C LEU A 34 -14.50 9.50 -1.68
N ASP A 35 -13.77 10.55 -1.29
CA ASP A 35 -14.28 11.90 -1.09
C ASP A 35 -13.92 12.82 -2.27
N LYS A 36 -12.64 12.90 -2.61
CA LYS A 36 -12.14 13.75 -3.70
C LYS A 36 -10.89 13.17 -4.36
N SER A 37 -10.58 13.69 -5.55
CA SER A 37 -9.35 13.37 -6.30
C SER A 37 -8.77 14.63 -6.91
N GLU A 38 -7.44 14.69 -7.00
CA GLU A 38 -6.68 15.71 -7.73
C GLU A 38 -5.86 15.04 -8.83
N ASN A 39 -5.82 15.64 -10.03
CA ASN A 39 -5.10 15.19 -11.24
C ASN A 39 -5.43 13.74 -11.66
N PHE A 40 -6.63 13.23 -11.32
CA PHE A 40 -6.97 11.83 -11.62
C PHE A 40 -7.26 11.61 -13.11
N ASP A 41 -7.85 12.59 -13.80
CA ASP A 41 -8.07 12.53 -15.25
C ASP A 41 -6.74 12.57 -16.01
N GLU A 42 -5.85 13.47 -15.63
CA GLU A 42 -4.51 13.63 -16.20
C GLU A 42 -3.66 12.38 -15.98
N PHE A 43 -3.73 11.80 -14.79
CA PHE A 43 -3.06 10.54 -14.47
C PHE A 43 -3.54 9.39 -15.36
N LEU A 44 -4.86 9.24 -15.54
CA LEU A 44 -5.43 8.22 -16.41
C LEU A 44 -5.09 8.47 -17.87
N ALA A 45 -5.06 9.74 -18.31
CA ALA A 45 -4.64 10.12 -19.66
C ALA A 45 -3.17 9.75 -19.92
N ALA A 46 -2.27 10.03 -18.96
CA ALA A 46 -0.86 9.66 -19.04
C ALA A 46 -0.63 8.15 -19.10
N LYS A 47 -1.57 7.35 -18.57
CA LYS A 47 -1.61 5.88 -18.70
C LYS A 47 -2.19 5.40 -20.04
N GLY A 48 -2.57 6.29 -20.94
CA GLY A 48 -3.16 5.93 -22.24
C GLY A 48 -4.64 5.51 -22.17
N VAL A 49 -5.33 5.75 -21.06
CA VAL A 49 -6.77 5.45 -20.94
C VAL A 49 -7.56 6.42 -21.80
N ASN A 50 -8.40 5.91 -22.73
CA ASN A 50 -9.16 6.76 -23.63
C ASN A 50 -10.19 7.63 -22.87
N TRP A 51 -10.60 8.74 -23.47
CA TRP A 51 -11.45 9.74 -22.83
C TRP A 51 -12.77 9.18 -22.29
N LEU A 52 -13.47 8.36 -23.07
CA LEU A 52 -14.78 7.82 -22.69
C LEU A 52 -14.67 6.90 -21.44
N VAL A 53 -13.65 6.04 -21.43
CA VAL A 53 -13.36 5.16 -20.28
C VAL A 53 -12.99 5.97 -19.04
N ARG A 54 -12.22 7.05 -19.20
CA ARG A 54 -11.89 7.94 -18.07
C ARG A 54 -13.14 8.57 -17.44
N GLN A 55 -14.11 9.03 -18.27
CA GLN A 55 -15.36 9.58 -17.73
C GLN A 55 -16.13 8.53 -16.90
N MET A 56 -16.19 7.28 -17.37
CA MET A 56 -16.84 6.20 -16.61
C MET A 56 -16.10 5.86 -15.30
N ILE A 57 -14.77 5.86 -15.32
CA ILE A 57 -13.95 5.59 -14.12
C ILE A 57 -14.14 6.70 -13.07
N LYS A 58 -14.21 7.97 -13.49
CA LYS A 58 -14.40 9.12 -12.59
C LYS A 58 -15.75 9.09 -11.86
N LEU A 59 -16.77 8.50 -12.47
CA LEU A 59 -18.11 8.34 -11.86
C LEU A 59 -18.20 7.14 -10.90
N ALA A 60 -17.22 6.27 -10.90
CA ALA A 60 -17.25 5.08 -10.07
C ALA A 60 -17.15 5.43 -8.58
N LYS A 61 -18.05 4.90 -7.78
CA LYS A 61 -17.89 4.89 -6.33
C LYS A 61 -16.74 3.94 -5.98
N VAL A 62 -15.89 4.35 -5.05
CA VAL A 62 -14.76 3.55 -4.60
C VAL A 62 -14.74 3.56 -3.09
N THR A 63 -14.77 2.38 -2.50
CA THR A 63 -14.58 2.17 -1.06
C THR A 63 -13.36 1.29 -0.87
N LYS A 64 -12.49 1.66 0.07
CA LYS A 64 -11.36 0.84 0.51
C LYS A 64 -11.59 0.34 1.92
N VAL A 65 -11.26 -0.92 2.16
CA VAL A 65 -11.27 -1.52 3.50
C VAL A 65 -9.87 -2.05 3.79
N LEU A 66 -9.28 -1.61 4.89
CA LEU A 66 -8.02 -2.13 5.39
C LEU A 66 -8.22 -2.65 6.81
N ALA A 67 -7.85 -3.89 7.07
CA ALA A 67 -8.03 -4.55 8.35
C ALA A 67 -6.89 -5.53 8.68
N LYS A 68 -6.70 -5.84 9.96
CA LYS A 68 -5.93 -7.03 10.36
C LYS A 68 -6.73 -8.29 9.98
N ASN A 69 -6.03 -9.29 9.46
CA ASN A 69 -6.65 -10.60 9.25
C ASN A 69 -6.66 -11.37 10.58
N PRO A 70 -7.78 -12.01 10.98
CA PRO A 70 -7.89 -12.72 12.25
C PRO A 70 -6.90 -13.89 12.41
N GLU A 71 -6.51 -14.51 11.29
CA GLU A 71 -5.60 -15.65 11.30
C GLU A 71 -4.14 -15.18 11.19
N SER A 72 -3.84 -14.35 10.20
CA SER A 72 -2.47 -13.84 9.95
C SER A 72 -2.46 -12.71 8.94
N GLY A 73 -1.60 -11.72 9.14
CA GLY A 73 -1.37 -10.62 8.20
C GLY A 73 -2.51 -9.62 8.12
N TYR A 74 -2.85 -9.16 6.91
CA TYR A 74 -3.77 -8.07 6.67
C TYR A 74 -4.74 -8.38 5.53
N ASN A 75 -5.82 -7.62 5.46
CA ASN A 75 -6.77 -7.63 4.36
C ASN A 75 -6.85 -6.25 3.73
N MET A 76 -6.91 -6.20 2.39
CA MET A 76 -7.22 -4.99 1.63
C MET A 76 -8.34 -5.29 0.65
N GLU A 77 -9.43 -4.52 0.73
CA GLU A 77 -10.52 -4.61 -0.23
C GLU A 77 -10.67 -3.30 -0.99
N ASN A 78 -10.86 -3.39 -2.30
CA ASN A 78 -11.23 -2.28 -3.14
C ASN A 78 -12.61 -2.59 -3.72
N LEU A 79 -13.63 -1.94 -3.18
CA LEU A 79 -15.03 -2.13 -3.58
C LEU A 79 -15.40 -1.00 -4.54
N THR A 80 -15.77 -1.35 -5.76
CA THR A 80 -16.17 -0.38 -6.77
C THR A 80 -17.48 -0.76 -7.43
N SER A 81 -18.14 0.18 -8.10
CA SER A 81 -19.35 -0.10 -8.88
C SER A 81 -19.13 -0.98 -10.13
N LYS A 82 -17.87 -1.31 -10.46
CA LYS A 82 -17.52 -2.09 -11.66
C LYS A 82 -16.89 -3.44 -11.32
N ARG A 83 -15.81 -3.44 -10.54
CA ARG A 83 -15.08 -4.64 -10.15
C ARG A 83 -14.54 -4.45 -8.73
N ASN A 84 -14.61 -5.48 -7.92
CA ASN A 84 -13.99 -5.52 -6.61
C ASN A 84 -12.69 -6.31 -6.67
N THR A 85 -11.73 -5.95 -5.82
CA THR A 85 -10.60 -6.80 -5.46
C THR A 85 -10.58 -6.99 -3.96
N GLN A 86 -10.23 -8.20 -3.52
CA GLN A 86 -10.22 -8.58 -2.10
C GLN A 86 -8.98 -9.41 -1.84
N TYR A 87 -7.98 -8.81 -1.24
CA TYR A 87 -6.72 -9.44 -0.88
C TYR A 87 -6.74 -9.80 0.59
N HIS A 88 -6.67 -11.09 0.92
CA HIS A 88 -6.80 -11.58 2.30
C HIS A 88 -5.52 -12.25 2.78
N GLY A 89 -5.15 -12.01 4.05
CA GLY A 89 -4.03 -12.67 4.72
C GLY A 89 -2.64 -12.31 4.17
N TRP A 90 -2.51 -11.23 3.41
CA TRP A 90 -1.23 -10.80 2.88
C TRP A 90 -0.29 -10.30 4.00
N GLN A 91 1.00 -10.44 3.79
CA GLN A 91 2.04 -10.05 4.75
C GLN A 91 2.97 -9.02 4.13
N LEU A 92 3.48 -8.10 4.96
CA LEU A 92 4.46 -7.09 4.52
C LEU A 92 5.71 -7.75 3.93
N GLY A 93 6.18 -7.22 2.80
CA GLY A 93 7.34 -7.70 2.07
C GLY A 93 7.16 -9.01 1.31
N LYS A 94 5.96 -9.64 1.38
CA LYS A 94 5.68 -10.89 0.65
C LYS A 94 4.82 -10.63 -0.58
N THR A 95 5.33 -11.07 -1.72
CA THR A 95 4.61 -10.99 -2.99
C THR A 95 3.60 -12.15 -3.11
N PHE A 96 2.41 -11.85 -3.58
CA PHE A 96 1.38 -12.81 -3.95
C PHE A 96 0.78 -12.45 -5.32
N GLU A 97 0.01 -13.37 -5.91
CA GLU A 97 -0.64 -13.16 -7.19
C GLU A 97 -2.15 -13.08 -7.01
N ASP A 98 -2.77 -12.04 -7.56
CA ASP A 98 -4.22 -11.87 -7.54
C ASP A 98 -4.70 -10.98 -8.70
N ASP A 99 -6.03 -10.82 -8.86
CA ASP A 99 -6.63 -9.96 -9.87
C ASP A 99 -6.49 -8.48 -9.51
N GLY A 100 -6.11 -7.66 -10.49
CA GLY A 100 -6.18 -6.21 -10.40
C GLY A 100 -7.58 -5.65 -10.70
N LEU A 101 -7.79 -4.37 -10.41
CA LEU A 101 -9.03 -3.66 -10.78
C LEU A 101 -9.25 -3.57 -12.31
N ASP A 102 -8.20 -3.72 -13.11
CA ASP A 102 -8.25 -3.80 -14.56
C ASP A 102 -8.66 -5.19 -15.08
N GLY A 103 -8.67 -6.20 -14.20
CA GLY A 103 -9.07 -7.57 -14.51
C GLY A 103 -7.93 -8.48 -14.95
N GLU A 104 -6.70 -7.96 -14.95
CA GLU A 104 -5.50 -8.71 -15.25
C GLU A 104 -4.92 -9.32 -13.98
N LYS A 105 -4.13 -10.38 -14.12
CA LYS A 105 -3.37 -10.96 -13.01
C LYS A 105 -2.13 -10.13 -12.72
N HIS A 106 -1.91 -9.85 -11.44
CA HIS A 106 -0.78 -9.06 -10.94
C HIS A 106 0.02 -9.81 -9.89
N LYS A 107 1.32 -9.58 -9.86
CA LYS A 107 2.14 -9.74 -8.65
C LYS A 107 1.93 -8.51 -7.80
N ILE A 108 1.58 -8.72 -6.54
CA ILE A 108 1.24 -7.64 -5.59
C ILE A 108 2.11 -7.78 -4.36
N THR A 109 2.71 -6.68 -3.93
CA THR A 109 3.52 -6.61 -2.71
C THR A 109 3.12 -5.40 -1.90
N PHE A 110 2.86 -5.60 -0.62
CA PHE A 110 2.62 -4.53 0.34
C PHE A 110 3.84 -4.35 1.25
N ASP A 111 4.23 -3.09 1.47
CA ASP A 111 5.28 -2.71 2.43
C ASP A 111 4.82 -1.54 3.29
N PHE A 112 5.35 -1.47 4.53
CA PHE A 112 5.09 -0.34 5.42
C PHE A 112 6.41 0.20 5.95
N LYS A 113 6.71 1.46 5.60
CA LYS A 113 7.94 2.14 5.99
C LYS A 113 7.68 3.62 6.23
N ASP A 114 8.28 4.17 7.29
CA ASP A 114 8.26 5.60 7.61
C ASP A 114 6.83 6.21 7.65
N GLY A 115 5.84 5.42 8.11
CA GLY A 115 4.45 5.85 8.19
C GLY A 115 3.67 5.79 6.87
N VAL A 116 4.25 5.22 5.82
CA VAL A 116 3.65 5.05 4.50
C VAL A 116 3.42 3.57 4.22
N LEU A 117 2.18 3.20 3.89
CA LEU A 117 1.85 1.89 3.33
C LEU A 117 1.99 1.99 1.81
N SER A 118 2.79 1.13 1.20
CA SER A 118 2.91 1.01 -0.25
C SER A 118 2.26 -0.28 -0.75
N GLU A 119 1.63 -0.19 -1.92
CA GLU A 119 1.01 -1.30 -2.65
C GLU A 119 1.61 -1.31 -4.05
N HIS A 120 2.47 -2.29 -4.33
CA HIS A 120 3.19 -2.43 -5.59
C HIS A 120 2.55 -3.50 -6.45
N HIS A 121 2.30 -3.18 -7.73
CA HIS A 121 1.68 -4.05 -8.71
C HIS A 121 2.57 -4.23 -9.94
N ILE A 122 2.64 -5.46 -10.45
CA ILE A 122 3.23 -5.79 -11.75
C ILE A 122 2.30 -6.77 -12.46
N ARG A 123 1.82 -6.44 -13.66
CA ARG A 123 1.01 -7.37 -14.46
C ARG A 123 1.83 -8.58 -14.90
N LEU A 124 1.25 -9.76 -14.85
CA LEU A 124 1.93 -10.98 -15.29
C LEU A 124 2.12 -11.04 -16.80
N ASN A 125 1.21 -10.43 -17.56
CA ASN A 125 1.26 -10.39 -19.03
C ASN A 125 2.10 -9.25 -19.61
N ASP A 126 2.56 -8.29 -18.78
CA ASP A 126 3.43 -7.17 -19.18
C ASP A 126 4.36 -6.77 -18.01
N PRO A 127 5.27 -7.66 -17.57
CA PRO A 127 6.07 -7.44 -16.36
C PRO A 127 7.06 -6.28 -16.49
N ASP A 128 7.50 -5.97 -17.70
CA ASP A 128 8.56 -4.98 -17.92
C ASP A 128 8.04 -3.52 -17.93
N ASN A 129 6.76 -3.31 -18.27
CA ASN A 129 6.19 -1.96 -18.48
C ASN A 129 5.02 -1.62 -17.59
N SER A 130 4.55 -2.54 -16.74
CA SER A 130 3.30 -2.36 -15.97
C SER A 130 3.48 -2.04 -14.50
N ALA A 131 4.72 -1.86 -14.02
CA ALA A 131 4.99 -1.60 -12.62
C ALA A 131 4.32 -0.30 -12.14
N GLU A 132 3.50 -0.42 -11.08
CA GLU A 132 2.83 0.70 -10.43
C GLU A 132 2.99 0.59 -8.92
N THR A 133 3.07 1.73 -8.24
CA THR A 133 3.05 1.76 -6.79
C THR A 133 2.06 2.82 -6.31
N TYR A 134 1.17 2.40 -5.40
CA TYR A 134 0.26 3.27 -4.70
C TYR A 134 0.77 3.49 -3.28
N TYR A 135 0.80 4.74 -2.82
CA TYR A 135 1.29 5.12 -1.50
C TYR A 135 0.13 5.65 -0.66
N TYR A 136 -0.03 5.11 0.54
CA TYR A 136 -1.10 5.47 1.45
C TYR A 136 -0.54 6.09 2.72
N THR A 137 -1.14 7.21 3.13
CA THR A 137 -0.90 7.89 4.41
C THR A 137 -2.21 8.18 5.11
N ILE A 138 -2.16 8.46 6.41
CA ILE A 138 -3.31 9.00 7.14
C ILE A 138 -3.06 10.48 7.40
N GLU A 139 -3.89 11.33 6.80
CA GLU A 139 -3.86 12.80 6.92
C GLU A 139 -5.23 13.29 7.42
N ASN A 140 -5.29 13.95 8.58
CA ASN A 140 -6.55 14.45 9.17
C ASN A 140 -7.68 13.39 9.22
N ASP A 141 -7.35 12.17 9.68
CA ASP A 141 -8.23 11.00 9.74
C ASP A 141 -8.79 10.51 8.39
N GLN A 142 -8.23 10.97 7.29
CA GLN A 142 -8.51 10.47 5.95
C GLN A 142 -7.39 9.55 5.47
N LEU A 143 -7.74 8.50 4.76
CA LEU A 143 -6.78 7.70 4.00
C LEU A 143 -6.47 8.44 2.70
N VAL A 144 -5.21 8.83 2.50
CA VAL A 144 -4.76 9.54 1.30
C VAL A 144 -3.93 8.61 0.44
N MET A 145 -4.37 8.37 -0.79
CA MET A 145 -3.66 7.58 -1.78
C MET A 145 -2.95 8.49 -2.78
N LYS A 146 -1.65 8.32 -2.92
CA LYS A 146 -0.81 9.00 -3.93
C LYS A 146 -0.39 7.99 -5.00
N MET A 147 -0.50 8.39 -6.26
CA MET A 147 -0.05 7.64 -7.44
C MET A 147 0.79 8.56 -8.33
N VAL A 148 1.81 8.02 -8.98
CA VAL A 148 2.66 8.79 -9.91
C VAL A 148 2.81 8.02 -11.22
N ASN A 149 2.58 8.67 -12.34
CA ASN A 149 2.87 8.12 -13.67
C ASN A 149 3.31 9.23 -14.62
N ASN A 150 4.40 9.02 -15.36
CA ASN A 150 4.96 9.97 -16.33
C ASN A 150 5.05 11.42 -15.80
N GLY A 151 5.51 11.60 -14.56
CA GLY A 151 5.62 12.91 -13.91
C GLY A 151 4.30 13.50 -13.40
N ILE A 152 3.15 12.89 -13.69
CA ILE A 152 1.85 13.29 -13.15
C ILE A 152 1.66 12.65 -11.78
N THR A 153 1.47 13.49 -10.76
CA THR A 153 1.11 13.05 -9.42
C THR A 153 -0.40 13.19 -9.22
N CYS A 154 -1.06 12.09 -8.95
CA CYS A 154 -2.47 12.05 -8.56
C CYS A 154 -2.59 11.80 -7.06
N ARG A 155 -3.50 12.50 -6.39
CA ARG A 155 -3.88 12.24 -5.00
C ARG A 155 -5.37 12.00 -4.90
N ARG A 156 -5.74 11.01 -4.06
CA ARG A 156 -7.15 10.69 -3.78
C ARG A 156 -7.34 10.59 -2.27
N TRP A 157 -8.37 11.27 -1.75
CA TRP A 157 -8.72 11.29 -0.33
C TRP A 157 -9.95 10.45 -0.08
N PHE A 158 -9.88 9.61 0.92
CA PHE A 158 -10.95 8.72 1.32
C PHE A 158 -11.33 9.02 2.78
N LYS A 159 -12.57 9.37 3.02
CA LYS A 159 -13.12 9.60 4.37
C LYS A 159 -13.56 8.29 4.99
N ARG A 160 -13.44 8.17 6.31
CA ARG A 160 -14.04 7.04 7.02
C ARG A 160 -15.53 6.95 6.69
N SER A 161 -15.98 5.75 6.32
CA SER A 161 -17.40 5.49 6.07
C SER A 161 -18.20 5.74 7.33
N LYS A 162 -19.32 6.43 7.20
CA LYS A 162 -20.28 6.55 8.32
C LYS A 162 -20.87 5.16 8.58
N LYS A 163 -20.99 4.82 9.86
CA LYS A 163 -21.69 3.60 10.30
C LYS A 163 -23.16 3.68 9.94
#